data_30258d71dd571e208495e600bc3ef8c1
#
_entry.id   30258d71dd571e208495e600bc3ef8c1
#
_cell.length_a   1.000
_cell.length_b   1.000
_cell.length_c   1.000
_cell.angle_alpha   90.00
_cell.angle_beta   90.00
_cell.angle_gamma   90.00
#
_symmetry.space_group_name_H-M   'P 1'
#
loop_
_entity.id
_entity.type
_entity.pdbx_description
1 polymer ?
#
loop_
_entity_poly.entity_id
_entity_poly.type
_entity_poly.pdbx_seq_one_letter_code
_entity_poly.pdbx_strand_id
1 'polypeptide(L)'
;MASTGDRILLVENDPEISDLIARQVLISEGYDVDVVPDSSSAIKQALTSPPDLIIADLNLPTLSAKDLLVALTSQGIHTPLLVIAEKGQEQAIIQAFRLGAADYLLWPARDAEVLTAVERVLGRVHEVRYRQRLDMKVSELNRELQRKARELTAMINVGKAVVSITDHRVLFQKLVEGAAQVSNANIVWLLVRDDENRSFLLSAQRGLPDAWAKKINLPLDDGISGLVALSGETLSISGEPLTKFRVASLGKSACAVPVKIQKEVIGMLVVVRA
;
A
#
# COMPACT_ATOMS: atom_id res chain seq x y z
N MET A 1 9.47 19.38 -21.58
CA MET A 1 8.36 20.21 -21.06
C MET A 1 8.55 20.29 -19.56
N ALA A 2 8.87 21.49 -19.04
CA ALA A 2 8.98 21.73 -17.61
C ALA A 2 7.65 21.33 -16.94
N SER A 3 7.74 20.52 -15.89
CA SER A 3 6.58 20.21 -15.05
C SER A 3 6.31 21.46 -14.23
N THR A 4 5.26 22.18 -14.56
CA THR A 4 4.79 23.34 -13.79
C THR A 4 4.52 22.89 -12.36
N GLY A 5 5.40 23.22 -11.43
CA GLY A 5 5.25 22.94 -10.02
C GLY A 5 6.44 22.30 -9.30
N ASP A 6 7.57 22.08 -9.97
CA ASP A 6 8.79 21.64 -9.28
C ASP A 6 9.31 22.78 -8.38
N ARG A 7 9.62 22.42 -7.12
CA ARG A 7 10.12 23.38 -6.13
C ARG A 7 11.64 23.37 -6.09
N ILE A 8 12.21 24.55 -6.27
CA ILE A 8 13.65 24.78 -6.30
C ILE A 8 14.04 25.66 -5.11
N LEU A 9 15.02 25.25 -4.35
CA LEU A 9 15.63 26.05 -3.31
C LEU A 9 16.98 26.60 -3.81
N LEU A 10 17.03 27.90 -4.03
CA LEU A 10 18.27 28.59 -4.40
C LEU A 10 18.97 29.11 -3.15
N VAL A 11 20.22 28.72 -2.95
CA VAL A 11 21.09 29.13 -1.86
C VAL A 11 22.18 30.02 -2.43
N GLU A 12 21.98 31.33 -2.34
CA GLU A 12 22.83 32.33 -2.96
C GLU A 12 22.84 33.59 -2.10
N ASN A 13 24.03 34.07 -1.79
CA ASN A 13 24.22 35.25 -0.95
C ASN A 13 24.27 36.57 -1.77
N ASP A 14 24.63 36.51 -3.03
CA ASP A 14 24.65 37.69 -3.92
C ASP A 14 23.22 37.95 -4.43
N PRO A 15 22.66 39.14 -4.11
CA PRO A 15 21.31 39.49 -4.51
C PRO A 15 21.12 39.66 -6.04
N GLU A 16 22.18 40.04 -6.78
CA GLU A 16 22.14 40.21 -8.24
C GLU A 16 22.05 38.82 -8.91
N ILE A 17 22.93 37.89 -8.46
CA ILE A 17 22.95 36.52 -8.98
C ILE A 17 21.62 35.80 -8.63
N SER A 18 21.18 35.96 -7.38
CA SER A 18 19.92 35.32 -6.94
C SER A 18 18.70 35.84 -7.70
N ASP A 19 18.60 37.15 -7.96
CA ASP A 19 17.50 37.72 -8.74
C ASP A 19 17.52 37.24 -10.19
N LEU A 20 18.69 37.19 -10.81
CA LEU A 20 18.86 36.71 -12.18
C LEU A 20 18.44 35.24 -12.29
N ILE A 21 18.97 34.36 -11.44
CA ILE A 21 18.65 32.92 -11.52
C ILE A 21 17.19 32.67 -11.13
N ALA A 22 16.75 33.20 -9.98
CA ALA A 22 15.42 32.89 -9.49
C ALA A 22 14.31 33.53 -10.32
N ARG A 23 14.34 34.87 -10.44
CA ARG A 23 13.22 35.61 -11.04
C ARG A 23 13.28 35.65 -12.56
N GLN A 24 14.46 35.98 -13.12
CA GLN A 24 14.55 36.21 -14.56
C GLN A 24 14.55 34.89 -15.33
N VAL A 25 15.11 33.81 -14.75
CA VAL A 25 15.23 32.52 -15.43
C VAL A 25 14.18 31.52 -14.93
N LEU A 26 14.25 31.12 -13.66
CA LEU A 26 13.48 29.94 -13.19
C LEU A 26 11.98 30.23 -13.01
N ILE A 27 11.63 31.35 -12.35
CA ILE A 27 10.22 31.71 -12.14
C ILE A 27 9.54 32.03 -13.47
N SER A 28 10.25 32.65 -14.43
CA SER A 28 9.70 32.93 -15.76
C SER A 28 9.35 31.66 -16.55
N GLU A 29 10.01 30.55 -16.28
CA GLU A 29 9.78 29.23 -16.88
C GLU A 29 8.77 28.38 -16.06
N GLY A 30 8.21 28.93 -14.96
CA GLY A 30 7.14 28.32 -14.18
C GLY A 30 7.58 27.43 -13.02
N TYR A 31 8.82 27.53 -12.59
CA TYR A 31 9.32 26.88 -11.36
C TYR A 31 8.88 27.66 -10.11
N ASP A 32 8.62 26.92 -9.02
CA ASP A 32 8.41 27.51 -7.69
C ASP A 32 9.77 27.64 -6.98
N VAL A 33 10.24 28.87 -6.77
CA VAL A 33 11.61 29.13 -6.31
C VAL A 33 11.62 29.85 -4.98
N ASP A 34 12.16 29.20 -3.97
CA ASP A 34 12.53 29.81 -2.69
C ASP A 34 13.99 30.22 -2.72
N VAL A 35 14.31 31.42 -2.21
CA VAL A 35 15.70 31.93 -2.13
C VAL A 35 16.10 32.10 -0.69
N VAL A 36 17.28 31.57 -0.33
CA VAL A 36 17.88 31.73 1.01
C VAL A 36 19.35 32.15 0.90
N PRO A 37 19.85 32.97 1.81
CA PRO A 37 21.21 33.54 1.69
C PRO A 37 22.32 32.63 2.20
N ASP A 38 22.02 31.57 2.93
CA ASP A 38 23.00 30.73 3.61
C ASP A 38 22.59 29.29 3.79
N SER A 39 23.55 28.41 4.05
CA SER A 39 23.35 26.97 4.22
C SER A 39 22.49 26.60 5.43
N SER A 40 22.53 27.40 6.51
CA SER A 40 21.75 27.11 7.73
C SER A 40 20.26 27.33 7.47
N SER A 41 19.92 28.39 6.75
CA SER A 41 18.56 28.68 6.28
C SER A 41 18.11 27.61 5.28
N ALA A 42 18.99 27.17 4.38
CA ALA A 42 18.70 26.10 3.42
C ALA A 42 18.35 24.77 4.10
N ILE A 43 19.10 24.37 5.12
CA ILE A 43 18.82 23.13 5.89
C ILE A 43 17.43 23.22 6.55
N LYS A 44 17.12 24.34 7.22
CA LYS A 44 15.83 24.54 7.86
C LYS A 44 14.67 24.46 6.86
N GLN A 45 14.84 25.14 5.71
CA GLN A 45 13.84 25.15 4.65
C GLN A 45 13.63 23.76 4.07
N ALA A 46 14.70 23.03 3.77
CA ALA A 46 14.65 21.68 3.24
C ALA A 46 13.97 20.67 4.19
N LEU A 47 14.10 20.87 5.51
CA LEU A 47 13.43 20.04 6.53
C LEU A 47 11.94 20.33 6.62
N THR A 48 11.54 21.60 6.55
CA THR A 48 10.12 22.00 6.70
C THR A 48 9.35 21.80 5.42
N SER A 49 9.99 22.03 4.29
CA SER A 49 9.34 21.98 2.96
C SER A 49 10.38 21.47 1.94
N PRO A 50 10.51 20.13 1.80
CA PRO A 50 11.51 19.51 0.94
C PRO A 50 11.39 19.99 -0.52
N PRO A 51 12.43 20.59 -1.12
CA PRO A 51 12.45 20.97 -2.53
C PRO A 51 12.73 19.76 -3.43
N ASP A 52 12.44 19.90 -4.72
CA ASP A 52 12.77 18.91 -5.74
C ASP A 52 14.22 19.03 -6.22
N LEU A 53 14.79 20.23 -6.10
CA LEU A 53 16.17 20.56 -6.44
C LEU A 53 16.68 21.64 -5.49
N ILE A 54 17.93 21.52 -5.06
CA ILE A 54 18.68 22.58 -4.39
C ILE A 54 19.75 23.09 -5.37
N ILE A 55 19.83 24.40 -5.55
CA ILE A 55 20.92 25.06 -6.29
C ILE A 55 21.71 25.85 -5.26
N ALA A 56 23.04 25.65 -5.16
CA ALA A 56 23.85 26.33 -4.16
C ALA A 56 25.17 26.81 -4.72
N ASP A 57 25.56 28.06 -4.39
CA ASP A 57 26.91 28.54 -4.66
C ASP A 57 27.94 27.76 -3.85
N LEU A 58 29.06 27.44 -4.48
CA LEU A 58 30.20 26.78 -3.80
C LEU A 58 30.78 27.61 -2.66
N ASN A 59 30.74 28.93 -2.76
CA ASN A 59 31.37 29.87 -1.85
C ASN A 59 30.39 30.52 -0.86
N LEU A 60 29.46 29.78 -0.31
CA LEU A 60 28.55 30.33 0.71
C LEU A 60 29.29 30.80 1.96
N PRO A 61 28.82 31.87 2.62
CA PRO A 61 29.61 32.59 3.65
C PRO A 61 29.83 31.82 4.95
N THR A 62 28.96 30.87 5.31
CA THR A 62 29.04 30.16 6.62
C THR A 62 29.46 28.70 6.45
N LEU A 63 28.81 27.98 5.60
CA LEU A 63 29.10 26.60 5.26
C LEU A 63 29.10 26.50 3.75
N SER A 64 30.12 25.92 3.18
CA SER A 64 30.20 25.72 1.73
C SER A 64 29.11 24.82 1.22
N ALA A 65 28.82 24.85 -0.09
CA ALA A 65 27.85 23.90 -0.68
C ALA A 65 28.22 22.43 -0.41
N LYS A 66 29.50 22.14 -0.22
CA LYS A 66 30.00 20.79 0.16
C LYS A 66 29.55 20.42 1.57
N ASP A 67 29.68 21.34 2.52
CA ASP A 67 29.24 21.11 3.90
C ASP A 67 27.70 21.01 4.00
N LEU A 68 27.00 21.83 3.21
CA LEU A 68 25.56 21.76 3.06
C LEU A 68 25.12 20.36 2.59
N LEU A 69 25.78 19.82 1.58
CA LEU A 69 25.46 18.49 1.03
C LEU A 69 25.68 17.38 2.06
N VAL A 70 26.77 17.43 2.81
CA VAL A 70 27.04 16.49 3.91
C VAL A 70 25.98 16.62 5.02
N ALA A 71 25.63 17.85 5.40
CA ALA A 71 24.63 18.11 6.42
C ALA A 71 23.24 17.60 6.02
N LEU A 72 22.79 17.85 4.79
CA LEU A 72 21.52 17.36 4.26
C LEU A 72 21.49 15.83 4.26
N THR A 73 22.54 15.19 3.75
CA THR A 73 22.63 13.72 3.69
C THR A 73 22.61 13.11 5.09
N SER A 74 23.32 13.71 6.08
CA SER A 74 23.31 13.23 7.46
C SER A 74 21.95 13.31 8.14
N GLN A 75 21.08 14.19 7.68
CA GLN A 75 19.69 14.36 8.15
C GLN A 75 18.68 13.54 7.34
N GLY A 76 19.15 12.70 6.41
CA GLY A 76 18.29 11.85 5.59
C GLY A 76 17.58 12.60 4.44
N ILE A 77 18.03 13.81 4.11
CA ILE A 77 17.53 14.59 2.97
C ILE A 77 18.35 14.22 1.74
N HIS A 78 17.70 13.61 0.76
CA HIS A 78 18.30 13.15 -0.48
C HIS A 78 17.89 14.00 -1.70
N THR A 79 17.52 15.25 -1.47
CA THR A 79 17.24 16.19 -2.57
C THR A 79 18.55 16.42 -3.37
N PRO A 80 18.49 16.31 -4.72
CA PRO A 80 19.66 16.57 -5.54
C PRO A 80 20.12 18.02 -5.39
N LEU A 81 21.45 18.20 -5.37
CA LEU A 81 22.08 19.51 -5.27
C LEU A 81 22.89 19.80 -6.53
N LEU A 82 22.58 20.91 -7.18
CA LEU A 82 23.32 21.50 -8.27
C LEU A 82 24.19 22.60 -7.70
N VAL A 83 25.50 22.54 -7.95
CA VAL A 83 26.43 23.56 -7.45
C VAL A 83 26.69 24.63 -8.49
N ILE A 84 26.70 25.90 -8.08
CA ILE A 84 27.18 27.01 -8.89
C ILE A 84 28.65 27.19 -8.54
N ALA A 85 29.52 27.32 -9.55
CA ALA A 85 30.95 27.46 -9.40
C ALA A 85 31.49 28.46 -10.38
N GLU A 86 32.50 29.24 -9.99
CA GLU A 86 33.21 30.11 -10.89
C GLU A 86 34.30 29.37 -11.69
N LYS A 87 34.75 29.98 -12.77
CA LYS A 87 35.92 29.47 -13.54
C LYS A 87 37.15 29.42 -12.66
N GLY A 88 37.89 28.30 -12.72
CA GLY A 88 39.08 28.07 -11.89
C GLY A 88 38.83 27.28 -10.61
N GLN A 89 37.54 26.88 -10.36
CA GLN A 89 37.17 26.08 -9.18
C GLN A 89 37.00 24.58 -9.49
N GLU A 90 37.65 24.06 -10.52
CA GLU A 90 37.43 22.68 -11.02
C GLU A 90 37.70 21.64 -9.92
N GLN A 91 38.68 21.84 -9.06
CA GLN A 91 38.96 20.93 -7.95
C GLN A 91 37.80 20.90 -6.92
N ALA A 92 37.19 22.06 -6.64
CA ALA A 92 36.06 22.15 -5.73
C ALA A 92 34.79 21.48 -6.32
N ILE A 93 34.57 21.60 -7.61
CA ILE A 93 33.50 20.90 -8.37
C ILE A 93 33.71 19.39 -8.25
N ILE A 94 34.92 18.88 -8.51
CA ILE A 94 35.25 17.45 -8.39
C ILE A 94 34.97 16.94 -6.96
N GLN A 95 35.32 17.72 -5.95
CA GLN A 95 35.01 17.36 -4.56
C GLN A 95 33.49 17.33 -4.28
N ALA A 96 32.74 18.30 -4.80
CA ALA A 96 31.28 18.33 -4.65
C ALA A 96 30.63 17.09 -5.29
N PHE A 97 31.09 16.67 -6.47
CA PHE A 97 30.65 15.43 -7.10
C PHE A 97 30.95 14.18 -6.27
N ARG A 98 32.15 14.09 -5.68
CA ARG A 98 32.53 12.97 -4.79
C ARG A 98 31.66 12.90 -3.53
N LEU A 99 31.10 14.02 -3.09
CA LEU A 99 30.18 14.12 -1.97
C LEU A 99 28.72 13.90 -2.38
N GLY A 100 28.42 13.79 -3.69
CA GLY A 100 27.11 13.46 -4.19
C GLY A 100 26.34 14.62 -4.86
N ALA A 101 27.03 15.71 -5.23
CA ALA A 101 26.41 16.75 -6.07
C ALA A 101 25.88 16.14 -7.37
N ALA A 102 24.66 16.51 -7.75
CA ALA A 102 23.99 15.96 -8.92
C ALA A 102 24.50 16.52 -10.24
N ASP A 103 24.88 17.79 -10.23
CA ASP A 103 25.43 18.51 -11.38
C ASP A 103 26.10 19.81 -10.94
N TYR A 104 26.65 20.55 -11.92
CA TYR A 104 27.22 21.88 -11.69
C TYR A 104 26.82 22.85 -12.81
N LEU A 105 26.90 24.14 -12.47
CA LEU A 105 26.73 25.27 -13.38
C LEU A 105 28.00 26.20 -13.25
N LEU A 106 28.62 26.50 -14.36
CA LEU A 106 29.74 27.46 -14.36
C LEU A 106 29.22 28.88 -14.49
N TRP A 107 29.54 29.72 -13.54
CA TRP A 107 29.17 31.13 -13.52
C TRP A 107 30.31 32.02 -14.09
N PRO A 108 29.97 33.08 -14.85
CA PRO A 108 28.67 33.50 -15.31
C PRO A 108 28.10 32.57 -16.41
N ALA A 109 26.80 32.26 -16.30
CA ALA A 109 26.06 31.39 -17.22
C ALA A 109 25.01 32.18 -17.96
N ARG A 110 24.62 31.71 -19.17
CA ARG A 110 23.46 32.21 -19.89
C ARG A 110 22.19 31.54 -19.37
N ASP A 111 21.06 32.19 -19.56
CA ASP A 111 19.75 31.68 -19.15
C ASP A 111 19.50 30.23 -19.63
N ALA A 112 19.80 29.96 -20.90
CA ALA A 112 19.65 28.62 -21.48
C ALA A 112 20.56 27.55 -20.81
N GLU A 113 21.72 27.94 -20.30
CA GLU A 113 22.64 27.04 -19.59
C GLU A 113 22.12 26.69 -18.20
N VAL A 114 21.56 27.72 -17.52
CA VAL A 114 20.86 27.51 -16.22
C VAL A 114 19.69 26.54 -16.38
N LEU A 115 18.81 26.79 -17.34
CA LEU A 115 17.66 25.94 -17.62
C LEU A 115 18.07 24.52 -17.99
N THR A 116 19.05 24.37 -18.87
CA THR A 116 19.55 23.05 -19.28
C THR A 116 20.08 22.23 -18.10
N ALA A 117 20.81 22.88 -17.18
CA ALA A 117 21.35 22.22 -16.00
C ALA A 117 20.22 21.79 -15.04
N VAL A 118 19.25 22.66 -14.80
CA VAL A 118 18.07 22.38 -13.96
C VAL A 118 17.22 21.26 -14.54
N GLU A 119 16.85 21.35 -15.82
CA GLU A 119 16.04 20.32 -16.51
C GLU A 119 16.73 18.95 -16.51
N ARG A 120 18.04 18.90 -16.66
CA ARG A 120 18.82 17.66 -16.63
C ARG A 120 18.77 17.00 -15.28
N VAL A 121 18.85 17.76 -14.19
CA VAL A 121 18.77 17.19 -12.84
C VAL A 121 17.33 16.78 -12.51
N LEU A 122 16.35 17.66 -12.72
CA LEU A 122 14.93 17.36 -12.47
C LEU A 122 14.42 16.21 -13.32
N GLY A 123 14.87 16.09 -14.58
CA GLY A 123 14.54 14.96 -15.44
C GLY A 123 14.94 13.61 -14.84
N ARG A 124 16.14 13.52 -14.21
CA ARG A 124 16.58 12.32 -13.48
C ARG A 124 15.69 12.03 -12.26
N VAL A 125 15.32 13.08 -11.53
CA VAL A 125 14.42 12.96 -10.36
C VAL A 125 13.05 12.40 -10.78
N HIS A 126 12.48 12.97 -11.83
CA HIS A 126 11.19 12.54 -12.37
C HIS A 126 11.24 11.09 -12.88
N GLU A 127 12.31 10.70 -13.58
CA GLU A 127 12.48 9.33 -14.04
C GLU A 127 12.52 8.32 -12.89
N VAL A 128 13.30 8.61 -11.83
CA VAL A 128 13.38 7.76 -10.65
C VAL A 128 12.03 7.66 -9.92
N ARG A 129 11.36 8.80 -9.70
CA ARG A 129 10.01 8.81 -9.08
C ARG A 129 8.98 8.07 -9.91
N TYR A 130 9.00 8.23 -11.23
CA TYR A 130 8.10 7.52 -12.14
C TYR A 130 8.31 6.02 -12.07
N ARG A 131 9.58 5.57 -12.12
CA ARG A 131 9.94 4.15 -11.98
C ARG A 131 9.47 3.56 -10.65
N GLN A 132 9.71 4.26 -9.54
CA GLN A 132 9.24 3.83 -8.23
C GLN A 132 7.71 3.69 -8.14
N ARG A 133 6.97 4.64 -8.74
CA ARG A 133 5.50 4.56 -8.82
C ARG A 133 5.03 3.36 -9.63
N LEU A 134 5.69 3.06 -10.75
CA LEU A 134 5.38 1.87 -11.55
C LEU A 134 5.65 0.58 -10.77
N ASP A 135 6.77 0.47 -10.08
CA ASP A 135 7.12 -0.71 -9.29
C ASP A 135 6.11 -0.95 -8.15
N MET A 136 5.70 0.11 -7.46
CA MET A 136 4.63 0.02 -6.46
C MET A 136 3.32 -0.46 -7.07
N LYS A 137 2.93 0.08 -8.24
CA LYS A 137 1.69 -0.30 -8.93
C LYS A 137 1.72 -1.75 -9.41
N VAL A 138 2.84 -2.20 -9.96
CA VAL A 138 3.05 -3.60 -10.37
C VAL A 138 2.95 -4.54 -9.16
N SER A 139 3.57 -4.18 -8.03
CA SER A 139 3.49 -4.95 -6.79
C SER A 139 2.06 -5.07 -6.27
N GLU A 140 1.30 -3.98 -6.29
CA GLU A 140 -0.11 -3.96 -5.89
C GLU A 140 -0.97 -4.87 -6.77
N LEU A 141 -0.83 -4.73 -8.10
CA LEU A 141 -1.57 -5.55 -9.07
C LEU A 141 -1.22 -7.04 -8.95
N ASN A 142 0.05 -7.38 -8.74
CA ASN A 142 0.47 -8.75 -8.53
C ASN A 142 -0.16 -9.36 -7.26
N ARG A 143 -0.23 -8.59 -6.17
CA ARG A 143 -0.91 -9.05 -4.94
C ARG A 143 -2.40 -9.30 -5.17
N GLU A 144 -3.05 -8.41 -5.90
CA GLU A 144 -4.48 -8.57 -6.25
C GLU A 144 -4.71 -9.80 -7.15
N LEU A 145 -3.88 -9.97 -8.19
CA LEU A 145 -3.95 -11.14 -9.07
C LEU A 145 -3.75 -12.45 -8.31
N GLN A 146 -2.76 -12.51 -7.41
CA GLN A 146 -2.53 -13.69 -6.58
C GLN A 146 -3.70 -13.99 -5.64
N ARG A 147 -4.37 -12.97 -5.12
CA ARG A 147 -5.57 -13.14 -4.32
C ARG A 147 -6.69 -13.75 -5.16
N LYS A 148 -7.00 -13.15 -6.32
CA LYS A 148 -8.03 -13.64 -7.24
C LYS A 148 -7.75 -15.06 -7.73
N ALA A 149 -6.49 -15.37 -8.06
CA ALA A 149 -6.11 -16.72 -8.47
C ALA A 149 -6.38 -17.76 -7.37
N ARG A 150 -6.05 -17.43 -6.11
CA ARG A 150 -6.36 -18.31 -4.97
C ARG A 150 -7.86 -18.53 -4.78
N GLU A 151 -8.66 -17.46 -4.88
CA GLU A 151 -10.12 -17.52 -4.79
C GLU A 151 -10.71 -18.42 -5.89
N LEU A 152 -10.28 -18.23 -7.14
CA LEU A 152 -10.72 -19.06 -8.27
C LEU A 152 -10.30 -20.53 -8.12
N THR A 153 -9.06 -20.78 -7.69
CA THR A 153 -8.60 -22.16 -7.45
C THR A 153 -9.42 -22.86 -6.38
N ALA A 154 -9.76 -22.16 -5.30
CA ALA A 154 -10.63 -22.70 -4.26
C ALA A 154 -12.02 -23.04 -4.81
N MET A 155 -12.62 -22.15 -5.61
CA MET A 155 -13.94 -22.41 -6.26
C MET A 155 -13.88 -23.62 -7.21
N ILE A 156 -12.83 -23.74 -8.02
CA ILE A 156 -12.65 -24.90 -8.93
C ILE A 156 -12.51 -26.19 -8.14
N ASN A 157 -11.76 -26.18 -7.04
CA ASN A 157 -11.58 -27.39 -6.22
C ASN A 157 -12.88 -27.83 -5.56
N VAL A 158 -13.69 -26.90 -5.08
CA VAL A 158 -15.04 -27.18 -4.58
C VAL A 158 -15.92 -27.76 -5.71
N GLY A 159 -15.92 -27.13 -6.87
CA GLY A 159 -16.72 -27.59 -8.03
C GLY A 159 -16.32 -28.99 -8.49
N LYS A 160 -15.03 -29.28 -8.59
CA LYS A 160 -14.54 -30.65 -8.91
C LYS A 160 -14.94 -31.67 -7.85
N ALA A 161 -14.93 -31.29 -6.58
CA ALA A 161 -15.36 -32.17 -5.51
C ALA A 161 -16.84 -32.54 -5.62
N VAL A 162 -17.68 -31.57 -5.94
CA VAL A 162 -19.13 -31.79 -6.13
C VAL A 162 -19.42 -32.77 -7.27
N VAL A 163 -18.68 -32.67 -8.38
CA VAL A 163 -18.92 -33.50 -9.58
C VAL A 163 -18.35 -34.92 -9.46
N SER A 164 -17.31 -35.13 -8.65
CA SER A 164 -16.56 -36.39 -8.59
C SER A 164 -16.86 -37.30 -7.41
N ILE A 165 -17.70 -36.89 -6.46
CA ILE A 165 -17.87 -37.60 -5.18
C ILE A 165 -19.29 -38.18 -5.06
N THR A 166 -19.35 -39.51 -5.03
CA THR A 166 -20.56 -40.30 -4.74
C THR A 166 -20.86 -40.41 -3.22
N ASP A 167 -19.84 -40.13 -2.38
CA ASP A 167 -20.00 -40.14 -0.93
C ASP A 167 -20.19 -38.72 -0.38
N HIS A 168 -21.40 -38.45 0.08
CA HIS A 168 -21.80 -37.16 0.64
C HIS A 168 -20.92 -36.69 1.80
N ARG A 169 -20.36 -37.59 2.60
CA ARG A 169 -19.49 -37.22 3.74
C ARG A 169 -18.19 -36.57 3.29
N VAL A 170 -17.55 -37.14 2.26
CA VAL A 170 -16.31 -36.60 1.69
C VAL A 170 -16.58 -35.26 1.01
N LEU A 171 -17.73 -35.13 0.34
CA LEU A 171 -18.17 -33.86 -0.25
C LEU A 171 -18.34 -32.78 0.81
N PHE A 172 -19.08 -33.06 1.87
CA PHE A 172 -19.34 -32.10 2.95
C PHE A 172 -18.06 -31.67 3.66
N GLN A 173 -17.15 -32.60 3.89
CA GLN A 173 -15.84 -32.28 4.48
C GLN A 173 -15.01 -31.36 3.58
N LYS A 174 -14.97 -31.60 2.27
CA LYS A 174 -14.27 -30.72 1.31
C LYS A 174 -14.91 -29.34 1.19
N LEU A 175 -16.23 -29.23 1.30
CA LEU A 175 -16.92 -27.94 1.35
C LEU A 175 -16.51 -27.11 2.56
N VAL A 176 -16.45 -27.73 3.73
CA VAL A 176 -16.01 -27.08 4.98
C VAL A 176 -14.54 -26.64 4.90
N GLU A 177 -13.66 -27.48 4.37
CA GLU A 177 -12.24 -27.17 4.20
C GLU A 177 -12.04 -26.01 3.19
N GLY A 178 -12.74 -26.05 2.05
CA GLY A 178 -12.71 -24.98 1.06
C GLY A 178 -13.24 -23.66 1.60
N ALA A 179 -14.34 -23.70 2.34
CA ALA A 179 -14.90 -22.51 2.99
C ALA A 179 -13.93 -21.91 4.02
N ALA A 180 -13.28 -22.75 4.82
CA ALA A 180 -12.26 -22.30 5.78
C ALA A 180 -11.08 -21.60 5.07
N GLN A 181 -10.67 -22.13 3.94
CA GLN A 181 -9.56 -21.60 3.15
C GLN A 181 -9.90 -20.23 2.51
N VAL A 182 -11.06 -20.13 1.89
CA VAL A 182 -11.53 -18.89 1.23
C VAL A 182 -11.79 -17.78 2.25
N SER A 183 -12.44 -18.13 3.37
CA SER A 183 -12.79 -17.18 4.41
C SER A 183 -11.65 -16.85 5.38
N ASN A 184 -10.53 -17.56 5.31
CA ASN A 184 -9.43 -17.51 6.29
C ASN A 184 -9.94 -17.69 7.73
N ALA A 185 -10.88 -18.60 7.92
CA ALA A 185 -11.51 -18.87 9.21
C ALA A 185 -10.98 -20.17 9.85
N ASN A 186 -10.88 -20.15 11.16
CA ASN A 186 -10.39 -21.32 11.91
C ASN A 186 -11.51 -22.33 12.21
N ILE A 187 -12.75 -21.86 12.29
CA ILE A 187 -13.91 -22.68 12.68
C ILE A 187 -14.96 -22.57 11.59
N VAL A 188 -15.34 -23.70 11.02
CA VAL A 188 -16.38 -23.82 9.97
C VAL A 188 -17.18 -25.10 10.18
N TRP A 189 -18.46 -25.06 9.98
CA TRP A 189 -19.30 -26.24 9.95
C TRP A 189 -20.41 -26.16 8.92
N LEU A 190 -20.90 -27.33 8.51
CA LEU A 190 -22.02 -27.49 7.59
C LEU A 190 -23.17 -28.18 8.30
N LEU A 191 -24.30 -27.57 8.26
CA LEU A 191 -25.57 -28.18 8.66
C LEU A 191 -26.35 -28.57 7.40
N VAL A 192 -26.89 -29.77 7.35
CA VAL A 192 -27.74 -30.27 6.26
C VAL A 192 -29.07 -30.67 6.84
N ARG A 193 -30.15 -30.35 6.14
CA ARG A 193 -31.52 -30.69 6.57
C ARG A 193 -31.75 -32.20 6.45
N ASP A 194 -32.26 -32.75 7.51
CA ASP A 194 -32.79 -34.10 7.54
C ASP A 194 -34.24 -34.08 7.01
N ASP A 195 -34.51 -34.86 5.98
CA ASP A 195 -35.82 -34.88 5.32
C ASP A 195 -36.90 -35.49 6.19
N GLU A 196 -36.60 -36.40 7.11
CA GLU A 196 -37.56 -37.04 7.98
C GLU A 196 -38.05 -36.12 9.11
N ASN A 197 -37.12 -35.43 9.78
CA ASN A 197 -37.44 -34.62 10.95
C ASN A 197 -37.44 -33.10 10.69
N ARG A 198 -37.14 -32.66 9.47
CA ARG A 198 -36.99 -31.25 9.07
C ARG A 198 -36.00 -30.47 9.95
N SER A 199 -35.14 -31.16 10.65
CA SER A 199 -34.08 -30.55 11.48
C SER A 199 -32.77 -30.43 10.73
N PHE A 200 -31.92 -29.47 11.13
CA PHE A 200 -30.61 -29.32 10.54
C PHE A 200 -29.57 -30.05 11.37
N LEU A 201 -28.91 -31.04 10.77
CA LEU A 201 -27.93 -31.89 11.41
C LEU A 201 -26.49 -31.42 11.06
N LEU A 202 -25.60 -31.49 12.02
CA LEU A 202 -24.18 -31.25 11.80
C LEU A 202 -23.60 -32.34 10.91
N SER A 203 -23.30 -32.03 9.65
CA SER A 203 -22.85 -33.02 8.64
C SER A 203 -21.36 -33.02 8.41
N ALA A 204 -20.68 -31.87 8.59
CA ALA A 204 -19.22 -31.74 8.54
C ALA A 204 -18.76 -30.55 9.38
N GLN A 205 -17.51 -30.56 9.83
CA GLN A 205 -16.95 -29.50 10.64
C GLN A 205 -15.41 -29.41 10.55
N ARG A 206 -14.89 -28.23 10.87
CA ARG A 206 -13.47 -27.97 11.07
C ARG A 206 -13.29 -26.99 12.23
N GLY A 207 -12.45 -27.35 13.19
CA GLY A 207 -12.06 -26.45 14.28
C GLY A 207 -13.11 -26.27 15.38
N LEU A 208 -14.25 -26.98 15.35
CA LEU A 208 -15.22 -26.96 16.44
C LEU A 208 -14.62 -27.57 17.72
N PRO A 209 -14.90 -27.01 18.91
CA PRO A 209 -14.56 -27.64 20.18
C PRO A 209 -15.21 -29.02 20.31
N ASP A 210 -14.57 -29.93 21.07
CA ASP A 210 -14.99 -31.30 21.24
C ASP A 210 -16.47 -31.47 21.66
N ALA A 211 -16.96 -30.56 22.52
CA ALA A 211 -18.36 -30.58 22.97
C ALA A 211 -19.37 -30.36 21.82
N TRP A 212 -18.98 -29.65 20.77
CA TRP A 212 -19.77 -29.39 19.56
C TRP A 212 -19.48 -30.44 18.47
N ALA A 213 -18.21 -30.82 18.32
CA ALA A 213 -17.76 -31.78 17.30
C ALA A 213 -18.38 -33.17 17.51
N LYS A 214 -18.64 -33.58 18.76
CA LYS A 214 -19.33 -34.86 19.10
C LYS A 214 -20.78 -34.92 18.62
N LYS A 215 -21.36 -33.79 18.19
CA LYS A 215 -22.75 -33.73 17.67
C LYS A 215 -22.84 -34.03 16.16
N ILE A 216 -21.88 -34.64 15.56
CA ILE A 216 -21.98 -35.11 14.16
C ILE A 216 -23.22 -35.97 13.99
N ASN A 217 -24.02 -35.70 12.96
CA ASN A 217 -25.33 -36.29 12.65
C ASN A 217 -26.43 -36.02 13.71
N LEU A 218 -26.23 -35.02 14.56
CA LEU A 218 -27.22 -34.56 15.52
C LEU A 218 -27.55 -33.07 15.29
N PRO A 219 -28.71 -32.60 15.74
CA PRO A 219 -29.05 -31.19 15.70
C PRO A 219 -28.07 -30.33 16.47
N LEU A 220 -27.61 -29.24 15.87
CA LEU A 220 -26.72 -28.30 16.49
C LEU A 220 -27.43 -26.95 16.67
N ASP A 221 -27.56 -26.54 17.92
CA ASP A 221 -28.08 -25.21 18.26
C ASP A 221 -26.91 -24.25 18.47
N ASP A 222 -26.59 -23.47 17.45
CA ASP A 222 -25.55 -22.42 17.45
C ASP A 222 -26.15 -21.03 17.69
N GLY A 223 -27.47 -20.92 17.72
CA GLY A 223 -28.22 -19.70 17.91
C GLY A 223 -28.46 -18.87 16.64
N ILE A 224 -27.66 -19.01 15.57
CA ILE A 224 -27.77 -18.22 14.35
C ILE A 224 -28.36 -18.99 13.19
N SER A 225 -28.12 -20.30 13.10
CA SER A 225 -28.60 -21.14 11.98
C SER A 225 -30.13 -21.18 11.89
N GLY A 226 -30.84 -21.16 13.01
CA GLY A 226 -32.28 -21.08 13.04
C GLY A 226 -32.86 -19.83 12.37
N LEU A 227 -32.19 -18.69 12.54
CA LEU A 227 -32.57 -17.42 11.92
C LEU A 227 -32.40 -17.48 10.39
N VAL A 228 -31.26 -18.06 9.95
CA VAL A 228 -30.95 -18.23 8.52
C VAL A 228 -31.88 -19.23 7.86
N ALA A 229 -32.30 -20.30 8.58
CA ALA A 229 -33.28 -21.26 8.10
C ALA A 229 -34.64 -20.62 7.85
N LEU A 230 -35.06 -19.70 8.72
CA LEU A 230 -36.35 -19.01 8.62
C LEU A 230 -36.35 -17.90 7.56
N SER A 231 -35.31 -17.06 7.54
CA SER A 231 -35.22 -15.94 6.60
C SER A 231 -34.79 -16.36 5.19
N GLY A 232 -34.01 -17.43 5.11
CA GLY A 232 -33.34 -17.84 3.87
C GLY A 232 -32.26 -16.85 3.42
N GLU A 233 -31.86 -15.88 4.23
CA GLU A 233 -30.85 -14.88 3.89
C GLU A 233 -29.54 -15.11 4.66
N THR A 234 -28.42 -14.65 4.09
CA THR A 234 -27.13 -14.71 4.75
C THR A 234 -27.11 -13.78 5.95
N LEU A 235 -26.69 -14.30 7.10
CA LEU A 235 -26.54 -13.56 8.33
C LEU A 235 -25.07 -13.40 8.68
N SER A 236 -24.60 -12.16 8.78
CA SER A 236 -23.25 -11.82 9.23
C SER A 236 -23.32 -10.97 10.49
N ILE A 237 -22.67 -11.42 11.57
CA ILE A 237 -22.72 -10.76 12.88
C ILE A 237 -21.31 -10.66 13.44
N SER A 238 -20.98 -9.50 14.02
CA SER A 238 -19.71 -9.25 14.69
C SER A 238 -19.87 -8.30 15.88
N GLY A 239 -18.92 -8.36 16.84
CA GLY A 239 -18.91 -7.48 17.99
C GLY A 239 -20.03 -7.74 18.98
N GLU A 240 -20.56 -6.68 19.62
CA GLU A 240 -21.55 -6.76 20.68
C GLU A 240 -22.83 -7.57 20.33
N PRO A 241 -23.42 -7.43 19.12
CA PRO A 241 -24.59 -8.23 18.74
C PRO A 241 -24.36 -9.74 18.75
N LEU A 242 -23.13 -10.20 18.52
CA LEU A 242 -22.78 -11.63 18.53
C LEU A 242 -22.92 -12.25 19.91
N THR A 243 -22.71 -11.48 20.96
CA THR A 243 -22.74 -11.97 22.37
C THR A 243 -24.09 -12.59 22.79
N LYS A 244 -25.15 -12.27 22.07
CA LYS A 244 -26.50 -12.83 22.29
C LYS A 244 -26.68 -14.27 21.80
N PHE A 245 -25.69 -14.80 21.05
CA PHE A 245 -25.76 -16.12 20.42
C PHE A 245 -24.71 -17.07 20.99
N ARG A 246 -25.00 -18.37 20.98
CA ARG A 246 -24.07 -19.41 21.49
C ARG A 246 -22.77 -19.43 20.73
N VAL A 247 -22.77 -19.09 19.45
CA VAL A 247 -21.60 -19.01 18.60
C VAL A 247 -20.59 -17.95 19.07
N ALA A 248 -20.97 -17.01 19.90
CA ALA A 248 -20.06 -16.01 20.48
C ALA A 248 -18.90 -16.61 21.29
N SER A 249 -19.11 -17.80 21.85
CA SER A 249 -18.05 -18.51 22.58
C SER A 249 -16.92 -19.04 21.66
N LEU A 250 -17.14 -19.04 20.36
CA LEU A 250 -16.23 -19.60 19.35
C LEU A 250 -15.38 -18.55 18.64
N GLY A 251 -15.77 -17.26 18.67
CA GLY A 251 -15.00 -16.20 17.99
C GLY A 251 -15.68 -14.83 18.06
N LYS A 252 -15.06 -13.86 17.38
CA LYS A 252 -15.47 -12.43 17.38
C LYS A 252 -16.42 -12.06 16.24
N SER A 253 -16.49 -12.89 15.21
CA SER A 253 -17.42 -12.70 14.10
C SER A 253 -17.91 -14.04 13.57
N ALA A 254 -19.16 -14.09 13.17
CA ALA A 254 -19.79 -15.26 12.58
C ALA A 254 -20.57 -14.87 11.33
N CYS A 255 -20.53 -15.74 10.31
CA CYS A 255 -21.31 -15.62 9.09
C CYS A 255 -21.99 -16.95 8.79
N ALA A 256 -23.30 -16.95 8.65
CA ALA A 256 -24.09 -18.12 8.28
C ALA A 256 -24.72 -17.89 6.90
N VAL A 257 -24.43 -18.80 5.97
CA VAL A 257 -24.85 -18.73 4.57
C VAL A 257 -25.79 -19.90 4.27
N PRO A 258 -27.02 -19.64 3.77
CA PRO A 258 -27.94 -20.72 3.42
C PRO A 258 -27.51 -21.41 2.12
N VAL A 259 -27.59 -22.73 2.11
CA VAL A 259 -27.49 -23.58 0.91
C VAL A 259 -28.92 -23.87 0.45
N LYS A 260 -29.23 -23.45 -0.76
CA LYS A 260 -30.64 -23.55 -1.28
C LYS A 260 -30.70 -24.41 -2.52
N ILE A 261 -31.79 -25.15 -2.63
CA ILE A 261 -32.27 -25.72 -3.91
C ILE A 261 -33.56 -24.98 -4.27
N GLN A 262 -33.55 -24.31 -5.42
CA GLN A 262 -34.64 -23.39 -5.83
C GLN A 262 -34.87 -22.28 -4.78
N LYS A 263 -35.93 -22.34 -3.99
CA LYS A 263 -36.27 -21.38 -2.94
C LYS A 263 -36.15 -21.98 -1.52
N GLU A 264 -35.86 -23.26 -1.41
CA GLU A 264 -35.87 -23.99 -0.15
C GLU A 264 -34.47 -24.11 0.43
N VAL A 265 -34.30 -23.82 1.73
CA VAL A 265 -33.03 -23.97 2.45
C VAL A 265 -32.85 -25.46 2.79
N ILE A 266 -31.83 -26.08 2.19
CA ILE A 266 -31.49 -27.49 2.41
C ILE A 266 -30.27 -27.67 3.31
N GLY A 267 -29.56 -26.60 3.61
CA GLY A 267 -28.40 -26.62 4.47
C GLY A 267 -27.92 -25.22 4.82
N MET A 268 -26.92 -25.14 5.67
CA MET A 268 -26.31 -23.90 6.07
C MET A 268 -24.82 -24.10 6.31
N LEU A 269 -24.02 -23.21 5.78
CA LEU A 269 -22.58 -23.15 6.02
C LEU A 269 -22.30 -22.01 6.98
N VAL A 270 -21.69 -22.32 8.12
CA VAL A 270 -21.36 -21.33 9.15
C VAL A 270 -19.86 -21.20 9.30
N VAL A 271 -19.39 -19.97 9.35
CA VAL A 271 -17.97 -19.59 9.40
C VAL A 271 -17.77 -18.68 10.60
N VAL A 272 -16.78 -18.97 11.44
CA VAL A 272 -16.44 -18.16 12.61
C VAL A 272 -14.98 -17.78 12.59
N ARG A 273 -14.71 -16.52 12.86
CA ARG A 273 -13.35 -15.96 13.03
C ARG A 273 -13.10 -15.57 14.48
N ALA A 274 -11.89 -15.86 14.95
CA ALA A 274 -11.41 -15.51 16.29
C ALA A 274 -11.24 -14.01 16.51
#